data_596e1dbc2172a9b7284755d5f87aa603
#
_entry.id   596e1dbc2172a9b7284755d5f87aa603
#
_cell.length_a   1.000
_cell.length_b   1.000
_cell.length_c   1.000
_cell.angle_alpha   90.00
_cell.angle_beta   90.00
_cell.angle_gamma   90.00
#
_symmetry.space_group_name_H-M   'P 1'
#
loop_
_entity.id
_entity.type
_entity.pdbx_description
1 polymer ?
#
loop_
_entity_poly.entity_id
_entity_poly.type
_entity_poly.pdbx_seq_one_letter_code
_entity_poly.pdbx_strand_id
1 'polypeptide(L)'
;MIQTLYNVDGYDEDKIYSAICRSFETLGIINDIHPGMKVVLKPNLVMAKSPQFPVTTHPAVINAAARYFHDNGITDITLAESSGGLYNAEYIKNIYRVCGLKSLHPYIKLNMDFTSKVVTCREGFVNHTFNLITPIVEADYVVNICKLKTHSMTGYSGGIKNLFGTIPGLEKPQMHYRWPKIEDFSNMLLELAQTVNPAVTIIDAIDAMEGNGPTGGTSHPLNLIMAARDFYTQDYFAAQLMKL
;
A
#
# COMPACT_ATOMS: atom_id res chain seq x y z
N MET A 1 -10.57 13.27 -13.22
CA MET A 1 -9.69 12.50 -12.33
C MET A 1 -8.40 12.22 -13.08
N ILE A 2 -7.24 12.44 -12.46
CA ILE A 2 -5.93 12.33 -13.12
C ILE A 2 -5.23 11.09 -12.56
N GLN A 3 -4.78 10.23 -13.47
CA GLN A 3 -3.89 9.12 -13.18
C GLN A 3 -2.62 9.27 -13.99
N THR A 4 -1.49 8.95 -13.39
CA THR A 4 -0.19 8.94 -14.06
C THR A 4 0.29 7.50 -14.27
N LEU A 5 1.01 7.30 -15.38
CA LEU A 5 1.57 6.02 -15.75
C LEU A 5 2.90 6.24 -16.42
N TYR A 6 3.96 5.65 -15.87
CA TYR A 6 5.32 5.77 -16.41
C TYR A 6 5.95 4.41 -16.60
N ASN A 7 6.63 4.23 -17.73
CA ASN A 7 7.44 3.04 -17.97
C ASN A 7 8.73 3.13 -17.15
N VAL A 8 9.03 2.07 -16.40
CA VAL A 8 10.23 1.93 -15.59
C VAL A 8 10.74 0.50 -15.71
N ASP A 9 11.82 0.32 -16.45
CA ASP A 9 12.44 -0.99 -16.63
C ASP A 9 13.28 -1.36 -15.40
N GLY A 10 12.84 -2.40 -14.70
CA GLY A 10 13.47 -2.93 -13.49
C GLY A 10 13.38 -2.00 -12.26
N TYR A 11 14.05 -2.41 -11.18
CA TYR A 11 14.01 -1.74 -9.88
C TYR A 11 15.20 -0.79 -9.65
N ASP A 12 15.56 -0.01 -10.68
CA ASP A 12 16.49 1.11 -10.54
C ASP A 12 15.80 2.25 -9.76
N GLU A 13 16.34 2.59 -8.58
CA GLU A 13 15.73 3.57 -7.68
C GLU A 13 15.65 4.96 -8.29
N ASP A 14 16.65 5.41 -9.05
CA ASP A 14 16.65 6.75 -9.64
C ASP A 14 15.62 6.87 -10.78
N LYS A 15 15.43 5.81 -11.58
CA LYS A 15 14.37 5.76 -12.59
C LYS A 15 12.98 5.79 -11.94
N ILE A 16 12.79 5.00 -10.87
CA ILE A 16 11.54 4.98 -10.10
C ILE A 16 11.30 6.36 -9.47
N TYR A 17 12.31 6.95 -8.85
CA TYR A 17 12.24 8.29 -8.26
C TYR A 17 11.83 9.34 -9.30
N SER A 18 12.44 9.33 -10.48
CA SER A 18 12.07 10.23 -11.58
C SER A 18 10.61 10.07 -12.02
N ALA A 19 10.12 8.83 -12.07
CA ALA A 19 8.72 8.54 -12.41
C ALA A 19 7.77 9.05 -11.31
N ILE A 20 8.11 8.85 -10.04
CA ILE A 20 7.34 9.34 -8.88
C ILE A 20 7.33 10.88 -8.85
N CYS A 21 8.47 11.55 -9.07
CA CYS A 21 8.52 13.01 -9.11
C CYS A 21 7.57 13.58 -10.17
N ARG A 22 7.63 13.06 -11.40
CA ARG A 22 6.72 13.48 -12.49
C ARG A 22 5.25 13.19 -12.17
N SER A 23 4.98 12.04 -11.54
CA SER A 23 3.63 11.69 -11.09
C SER A 23 3.13 12.69 -10.06
N PHE A 24 3.93 12.96 -9.06
CA PHE A 24 3.56 13.82 -7.94
C PHE A 24 3.46 15.29 -8.34
N GLU A 25 4.29 15.74 -9.28
CA GLU A 25 4.14 17.06 -9.92
C GLU A 25 2.79 17.17 -10.64
N THR A 26 2.45 16.20 -11.50
CA THR A 26 1.17 16.16 -12.22
C THR A 26 -0.03 16.11 -11.27
N LEU A 27 0.10 15.38 -10.16
CA LEU A 27 -0.95 15.25 -9.15
C LEU A 27 -0.98 16.43 -8.16
N GLY A 28 -0.02 17.35 -8.21
CA GLY A 28 0.08 18.51 -7.32
C GLY A 28 0.35 18.14 -5.86
N ILE A 29 1.07 17.04 -5.59
CA ILE A 29 1.33 16.55 -4.22
C ILE A 29 2.09 17.57 -3.39
N ILE A 30 2.98 18.34 -3.99
CA ILE A 30 3.78 19.36 -3.30
C ILE A 30 2.91 20.42 -2.59
N ASN A 31 1.69 20.67 -3.08
CA ASN A 31 0.79 21.66 -2.50
C ASN A 31 0.13 21.21 -1.18
N ASP A 32 0.18 19.91 -0.88
CA ASP A 32 -0.47 19.32 0.30
C ASP A 32 0.51 19.10 1.45
N ILE A 33 1.81 19.10 1.17
CA ILE A 33 2.83 18.72 2.14
C ILE A 33 3.59 19.95 2.66
N HIS A 34 3.94 19.91 3.93
CA HIS A 34 4.76 20.95 4.57
C HIS A 34 5.62 20.34 5.69
N PRO A 35 6.75 20.99 6.04
CA PRO A 35 7.61 20.54 7.15
C PRO A 35 6.81 20.33 8.45
N GLY A 36 7.15 19.27 9.18
CA GLY A 36 6.49 18.90 10.43
C GLY A 36 5.34 17.90 10.29
N MET A 37 4.87 17.61 9.07
CA MET A 37 3.88 16.55 8.84
C MET A 37 4.44 15.16 9.13
N LYS A 38 3.57 14.29 9.65
CA LYS A 38 3.80 12.85 9.78
C LYS A 38 3.32 12.13 8.51
N VAL A 39 4.26 11.68 7.69
CA VAL A 39 3.96 10.90 6.48
C VAL A 39 4.07 9.42 6.79
N VAL A 40 3.02 8.66 6.51
CA VAL A 40 3.05 7.20 6.65
C VAL A 40 3.03 6.55 5.27
N LEU A 41 4.06 5.77 4.99
CA LEU A 41 4.15 4.90 3.83
C LEU A 41 3.52 3.56 4.19
N LYS A 42 2.46 3.19 3.49
CA LYS A 42 1.76 1.91 3.67
C LYS A 42 2.04 0.99 2.48
N PRO A 43 3.08 0.14 2.55
CA PRO A 43 3.39 -0.83 1.49
C PRO A 43 2.43 -2.02 1.51
N ASN A 44 2.62 -2.96 0.58
CA ASN A 44 2.09 -4.31 0.67
C ASN A 44 3.16 -5.25 1.22
N LEU A 45 2.98 -5.74 2.45
CA LEU A 45 3.87 -6.71 3.09
C LEU A 45 3.07 -7.91 3.63
N VAL A 46 2.24 -8.50 2.77
CA VAL A 46 1.28 -9.55 3.14
C VAL A 46 1.92 -10.71 3.90
N MET A 47 3.17 -11.05 3.63
CA MET A 47 3.95 -12.11 4.28
C MET A 47 5.45 -11.91 4.14
N ALA A 48 6.23 -12.67 4.90
CA ALA A 48 7.68 -12.72 4.76
C ALA A 48 8.07 -13.40 3.42
N LYS A 49 8.38 -12.59 2.40
CA LYS A 49 8.81 -13.05 1.08
C LYS A 49 9.91 -12.15 0.54
N SER A 50 10.94 -12.75 -0.07
CA SER A 50 12.03 -11.99 -0.69
C SER A 50 11.49 -11.06 -1.79
N PRO A 51 12.05 -9.84 -1.94
CA PRO A 51 11.65 -8.89 -2.99
C PRO A 51 11.92 -9.36 -4.42
N GLN A 52 12.64 -10.47 -4.60
CA GLN A 52 12.78 -11.15 -5.89
C GLN A 52 11.48 -11.77 -6.42
N PHE A 53 10.46 -11.89 -5.57
CA PHE A 53 9.15 -12.41 -5.94
C PHE A 53 8.12 -11.28 -5.98
N PRO A 54 7.16 -11.28 -6.91
CA PRO A 54 6.17 -10.22 -7.07
C PRO A 54 5.04 -10.29 -6.02
N VAL A 55 5.40 -10.57 -4.76
CA VAL A 55 4.44 -10.77 -3.66
C VAL A 55 4.23 -9.51 -2.83
N THR A 56 5.31 -8.76 -2.60
CA THR A 56 5.32 -7.56 -1.76
C THR A 56 5.79 -6.34 -2.55
N THR A 57 5.49 -5.14 -2.06
CA THR A 57 6.04 -3.91 -2.62
C THR A 57 7.57 -3.96 -2.56
N HIS A 58 8.23 -3.66 -3.67
CA HIS A 58 9.69 -3.70 -3.73
C HIS A 58 10.31 -2.53 -2.93
N PRO A 59 11.41 -2.76 -2.18
CA PRO A 59 12.07 -1.71 -1.37
C PRO A 59 12.48 -0.47 -2.17
N ALA A 60 12.91 -0.62 -3.42
CA ALA A 60 13.28 0.52 -4.27
C ALA A 60 12.09 1.48 -4.52
N VAL A 61 10.86 0.96 -4.63
CA VAL A 61 9.65 1.80 -4.78
C VAL A 61 9.35 2.55 -3.48
N ILE A 62 9.55 1.89 -2.34
CA ILE A 62 9.39 2.51 -1.01
C ILE A 62 10.43 3.62 -0.81
N ASN A 63 11.70 3.35 -1.14
CA ASN A 63 12.79 4.32 -1.06
C ASN A 63 12.52 5.54 -1.94
N ALA A 64 12.16 5.31 -3.19
CA ALA A 64 11.90 6.39 -4.14
C ALA A 64 10.72 7.28 -3.71
N ALA A 65 9.64 6.66 -3.18
CA ALA A 65 8.51 7.43 -2.62
C ALA A 65 8.92 8.23 -1.40
N ALA A 66 9.66 7.62 -0.45
CA ALA A 66 10.14 8.30 0.75
C ALA A 66 11.08 9.46 0.41
N ARG A 67 11.98 9.26 -0.56
CA ARG A 67 12.93 10.27 -1.03
C ARG A 67 12.22 11.54 -1.50
N TYR A 68 11.11 11.43 -2.21
CA TYR A 68 10.33 12.61 -2.62
C TYR A 68 9.91 13.45 -1.41
N PHE A 69 9.36 12.82 -0.38
CA PHE A 69 8.94 13.54 0.83
C PHE A 69 10.12 14.12 1.58
N HIS A 70 11.19 13.35 1.74
CA HIS A 70 12.42 13.80 2.41
C HIS A 70 13.05 15.02 1.70
N ASP A 71 13.19 14.97 0.37
CA ASP A 71 13.76 16.04 -0.44
C ASP A 71 12.89 17.32 -0.40
N ASN A 72 11.61 17.20 -0.05
CA ASN A 72 10.69 18.31 0.17
C ASN A 72 10.50 18.68 1.66
N GLY A 73 11.45 18.31 2.53
CA GLY A 73 11.55 18.77 3.90
C GLY A 73 10.73 17.99 4.92
N ILE A 74 10.17 16.84 4.56
CA ILE A 74 9.48 15.95 5.51
C ILE A 74 10.52 15.08 6.22
N THR A 75 10.60 15.18 7.53
CA THR A 75 11.55 14.41 8.37
C THR A 75 10.91 13.28 9.17
N ASP A 76 9.58 13.31 9.33
CA ASP A 76 8.84 12.25 10.01
C ASP A 76 8.17 11.31 8.98
N ILE A 77 8.95 10.35 8.50
CA ILE A 77 8.52 9.36 7.51
C ILE A 77 8.52 7.99 8.17
N THR A 78 7.34 7.39 8.33
CA THR A 78 7.17 6.08 8.96
C THR A 78 6.63 5.07 7.96
N LEU A 79 7.22 3.89 7.90
CA LEU A 79 6.66 2.75 7.17
C LEU A 79 5.84 1.90 8.12
N ALA A 80 4.56 1.70 7.82
CA ALA A 80 3.64 0.93 8.65
C ALA A 80 2.76 -0.03 7.84
N GLU A 81 2.69 -1.28 8.31
CA GLU A 81 1.89 -2.36 7.74
C GLU A 81 1.54 -3.36 8.84
N SER A 82 0.33 -3.89 8.81
CA SER A 82 -0.05 -5.09 9.53
C SER A 82 -0.18 -6.25 8.55
N SER A 83 0.81 -7.12 8.52
CA SER A 83 0.88 -8.28 7.63
C SER A 83 -0.23 -9.32 7.89
N GLY A 84 -0.27 -10.39 7.11
CA GLY A 84 -1.31 -11.42 7.16
C GLY A 84 -1.30 -12.36 8.39
N GLY A 85 -0.48 -12.10 9.39
CA GLY A 85 -0.33 -12.90 10.61
C GLY A 85 -0.43 -12.07 11.88
N LEU A 86 0.38 -12.39 12.88
CA LEU A 86 0.40 -11.67 14.16
C LEU A 86 0.88 -10.22 13.99
N TYR A 87 0.26 -9.31 14.71
CA TYR A 87 0.71 -7.92 14.76
C TYR A 87 1.47 -7.65 16.04
N ASN A 88 2.73 -8.09 16.06
CA ASN A 88 3.66 -7.93 17.18
C ASN A 88 5.10 -7.75 16.68
N ALA A 89 6.00 -7.40 17.62
CA ALA A 89 7.38 -7.05 17.31
C ALA A 89 8.16 -8.18 16.62
N GLU A 90 8.01 -9.40 17.08
CA GLU A 90 8.77 -10.56 16.57
C GLU A 90 8.36 -10.87 15.13
N TYR A 91 7.06 -10.99 14.89
CA TYR A 91 6.52 -11.30 13.56
C TYR A 91 6.85 -10.21 12.54
N ILE A 92 6.63 -8.94 12.88
CA ILE A 92 6.85 -7.80 11.98
C ILE A 92 8.34 -7.59 11.70
N LYS A 93 9.24 -7.75 12.67
CA LYS A 93 10.70 -7.72 12.42
C LYS A 93 11.14 -8.78 11.42
N ASN A 94 10.57 -9.98 11.50
CA ASN A 94 10.85 -11.03 10.52
C ASN A 94 10.36 -10.63 9.11
N ILE A 95 9.14 -10.08 8.99
CA ILE A 95 8.62 -9.53 7.73
C ILE A 95 9.59 -8.49 7.16
N TYR A 96 9.95 -7.48 7.94
CA TYR A 96 10.87 -6.43 7.52
C TYR A 96 12.22 -6.98 7.03
N ARG A 97 12.77 -7.95 7.76
CA ARG A 97 14.04 -8.59 7.40
C ARG A 97 13.95 -9.35 6.07
N VAL A 98 12.91 -10.18 5.90
CA VAL A 98 12.78 -11.06 4.72
C VAL A 98 12.36 -10.28 3.49
N CYS A 99 11.51 -9.26 3.64
CA CYS A 99 11.11 -8.36 2.55
C CYS A 99 12.21 -7.36 2.15
N GLY A 100 13.41 -7.47 2.68
CA GLY A 100 14.56 -6.65 2.27
C GLY A 100 14.52 -5.21 2.79
N LEU A 101 13.73 -4.88 3.82
CA LEU A 101 13.58 -3.49 4.29
C LEU A 101 14.82 -2.96 5.05
N LYS A 102 15.85 -3.78 5.23
CA LYS A 102 17.17 -3.30 5.70
C LYS A 102 17.87 -2.37 4.69
N SER A 103 17.45 -2.40 3.42
CA SER A 103 17.97 -1.54 2.35
C SER A 103 17.27 -0.19 2.26
N LEU A 104 16.30 0.11 3.14
CA LEU A 104 15.64 1.39 3.16
C LEU A 104 16.56 2.50 3.64
N HIS A 105 16.33 3.71 3.15
CA HIS A 105 17.05 4.90 3.61
C HIS A 105 16.90 5.10 5.12
N PRO A 106 17.95 5.57 5.82
CA PRO A 106 17.98 5.63 7.29
C PRO A 106 16.98 6.64 7.89
N TYR A 107 16.45 7.56 7.09
CA TYR A 107 15.42 8.50 7.52
C TYR A 107 14.00 7.89 7.52
N ILE A 108 13.82 6.67 7.01
CA ILE A 108 12.55 5.93 7.06
C ILE A 108 12.48 5.15 8.36
N LYS A 109 11.54 5.49 9.22
CA LYS A 109 11.29 4.78 10.48
C LYS A 109 10.44 3.53 10.20
N LEU A 110 10.90 2.37 10.60
CA LEU A 110 10.07 1.15 10.59
C LEU A 110 9.15 1.16 11.82
N ASN A 111 7.86 1.05 11.59
CA ASN A 111 6.88 1.05 12.69
C ASN A 111 7.10 -0.11 13.66
N MET A 112 7.14 0.23 14.94
CA MET A 112 7.21 -0.69 16.08
C MET A 112 6.12 -0.42 17.13
N ASP A 113 5.12 0.38 16.79
CA ASP A 113 3.89 0.55 17.56
C ASP A 113 2.85 -0.47 17.09
N PHE A 114 2.42 -1.35 18.00
CA PHE A 114 1.45 -2.42 17.72
C PHE A 114 0.08 -2.12 18.33
N THR A 115 -0.16 -0.87 18.69
CA THR A 115 -1.48 -0.40 19.13
C THR A 115 -2.39 -0.13 17.96
N SER A 116 -3.68 -0.01 18.24
CA SER A 116 -4.71 0.28 17.27
C SER A 116 -5.80 1.15 17.87
N LYS A 117 -6.55 1.84 17.02
CA LYS A 117 -7.65 2.72 17.39
C LYS A 117 -8.89 2.41 16.58
N VAL A 118 -10.05 2.46 17.22
CA VAL A 118 -11.34 2.31 16.54
C VAL A 118 -11.69 3.63 15.86
N VAL A 119 -11.97 3.56 14.56
CA VAL A 119 -12.38 4.69 13.73
C VAL A 119 -13.77 4.41 13.17
N THR A 120 -14.66 5.40 13.25
CA THR A 120 -16.03 5.31 12.72
C THR A 120 -16.05 5.63 11.23
N CYS A 121 -16.73 4.80 10.43
CA CYS A 121 -16.97 5.06 9.02
C CYS A 121 -18.00 6.19 8.85
N ARG A 122 -17.77 7.08 7.90
CA ARG A 122 -18.73 8.17 7.62
C ARG A 122 -20.03 7.66 7.01
N GLU A 123 -19.95 6.65 6.15
CA GLU A 123 -21.05 6.09 5.37
C GLU A 123 -20.96 4.56 5.37
N GLY A 124 -20.99 3.95 6.56
CA GLY A 124 -20.86 2.49 6.67
C GLY A 124 -22.18 1.77 6.42
N PHE A 125 -22.30 1.05 5.31
CA PHE A 125 -23.41 0.15 5.01
C PHE A 125 -23.19 -1.25 5.57
N VAL A 126 -21.96 -1.75 5.45
CA VAL A 126 -21.56 -3.12 5.80
C VAL A 126 -20.84 -3.13 7.14
N ASN A 127 -20.05 -2.09 7.39
CA ASN A 127 -19.28 -1.94 8.61
C ASN A 127 -19.35 -0.52 9.16
N HIS A 128 -19.62 -0.36 10.45
CA HIS A 128 -19.73 0.97 11.06
C HIS A 128 -18.42 1.50 11.64
N THR A 129 -17.51 0.60 11.98
CA THR A 129 -16.23 0.95 12.59
C THR A 129 -15.12 0.03 12.11
N PHE A 130 -13.90 0.56 12.01
CA PHE A 130 -12.70 -0.22 11.80
C PHE A 130 -11.72 -0.01 12.94
N ASN A 131 -11.07 -1.09 13.37
CA ASN A 131 -9.89 -1.00 14.19
C ASN A 131 -8.68 -0.85 13.27
N LEU A 132 -8.01 0.31 13.31
CA LEU A 132 -6.86 0.62 12.46
C LEU A 132 -5.58 0.73 13.29
N ILE A 133 -4.46 0.29 12.74
CA ILE A 133 -3.15 0.47 13.39
C ILE A 133 -2.88 1.95 13.66
N THR A 134 -2.41 2.26 14.87
CA THR A 134 -2.24 3.65 15.35
C THR A 134 -1.45 4.54 14.38
N PRO A 135 -0.33 4.09 13.74
CA PRO A 135 0.40 4.97 12.82
C PRO A 135 -0.44 5.51 11.65
N ILE A 136 -1.41 4.73 11.16
CA ILE A 136 -2.32 5.18 10.08
C ILE A 136 -3.29 6.24 10.59
N VAL A 137 -3.80 6.06 11.80
CA VAL A 137 -4.79 7.00 12.38
C VAL A 137 -4.15 8.33 12.77
N GLU A 138 -2.87 8.31 13.14
CA GLU A 138 -2.11 9.49 13.56
C GLU A 138 -1.30 10.15 12.43
N ALA A 139 -1.38 9.63 11.21
CA ALA A 139 -0.73 10.22 10.06
C ALA A 139 -1.45 11.50 9.61
N ASP A 140 -0.68 12.53 9.26
CA ASP A 140 -1.18 13.69 8.53
C ASP A 140 -1.33 13.38 7.04
N TYR A 141 -0.51 12.44 6.54
CA TYR A 141 -0.48 12.09 5.12
C TYR A 141 -0.20 10.59 4.93
N VAL A 142 -1.15 9.85 4.38
CA VAL A 142 -1.01 8.41 4.10
C VAL A 142 -0.69 8.20 2.62
N VAL A 143 0.45 7.56 2.34
CA VAL A 143 0.88 7.14 1.00
C VAL A 143 0.69 5.64 0.89
N ASN A 144 -0.29 5.22 0.10
CA ASN A 144 -0.58 3.82 -0.14
C ASN A 144 0.30 3.29 -1.28
N ILE A 145 1.19 2.33 -1.02
CA ILE A 145 2.15 1.78 -2.00
C ILE A 145 1.88 0.30 -2.19
N CYS A 146 1.03 -0.05 -3.14
CA CYS A 146 0.62 -1.44 -3.35
C CYS A 146 1.44 -2.15 -4.43
N LYS A 147 1.36 -3.48 -4.44
CA LYS A 147 1.86 -4.37 -5.48
C LYS A 147 0.71 -4.79 -6.37
N LEU A 148 0.84 -4.67 -7.69
CA LEU A 148 -0.17 -5.17 -8.62
C LEU A 148 -0.08 -6.69 -8.72
N LYS A 149 -1.16 -7.38 -8.37
CA LYS A 149 -1.18 -8.85 -8.37
C LYS A 149 -2.59 -9.42 -8.43
N THR A 150 -2.71 -10.65 -8.97
CA THR A 150 -3.92 -11.47 -8.89
C THR A 150 -4.27 -11.80 -7.44
N HIS A 151 -5.52 -12.15 -7.20
CA HIS A 151 -6.01 -12.56 -5.88
C HIS A 151 -7.19 -13.53 -6.02
N SER A 152 -7.11 -14.68 -5.37
CA SER A 152 -8.10 -15.75 -5.50
C SER A 152 -9.53 -15.35 -5.11
N MET A 153 -9.70 -14.47 -4.12
CA MET A 153 -11.04 -14.07 -3.66
C MET A 153 -11.56 -12.82 -4.40
N THR A 154 -10.72 -11.81 -4.62
CA THR A 154 -11.14 -10.50 -5.13
C THR A 154 -10.77 -10.27 -6.60
N GLY A 155 -10.31 -11.30 -7.31
CA GLY A 155 -9.79 -11.21 -8.67
C GLY A 155 -8.38 -10.62 -8.71
N TYR A 156 -8.18 -9.45 -8.11
CA TYR A 156 -6.89 -8.79 -8.03
C TYR A 156 -6.66 -8.09 -6.69
N SER A 157 -5.42 -7.67 -6.47
CA SER A 157 -5.01 -6.86 -5.34
C SER A 157 -4.33 -5.59 -5.87
N GLY A 158 -4.95 -4.44 -5.60
CA GLY A 158 -4.48 -3.11 -5.97
C GLY A 158 -4.49 -2.17 -4.77
N GLY A 159 -4.78 -0.88 -5.00
CA GLY A 159 -4.78 0.15 -3.98
C GLY A 159 -5.78 -0.08 -2.86
N ILE A 160 -7.04 -0.34 -3.20
CA ILE A 160 -8.13 -0.57 -2.23
C ILE A 160 -7.83 -1.78 -1.36
N LYS A 161 -7.53 -2.92 -1.99
CA LYS A 161 -7.24 -4.16 -1.25
C LYS A 161 -5.99 -4.04 -0.38
N ASN A 162 -5.01 -3.24 -0.78
CA ASN A 162 -3.81 -3.01 0.02
C ASN A 162 -4.12 -2.39 1.39
N LEU A 163 -5.14 -1.53 1.47
CA LEU A 163 -5.54 -0.89 2.72
C LEU A 163 -6.06 -1.87 3.77
N PHE A 164 -6.40 -3.11 3.38
CA PHE A 164 -6.72 -4.16 4.34
C PHE A 164 -5.56 -4.46 5.32
N GLY A 165 -4.32 -4.14 4.94
CA GLY A 165 -3.16 -4.19 5.82
C GLY A 165 -3.10 -3.08 6.89
N THR A 166 -4.08 -2.19 6.97
CA THR A 166 -4.24 -1.25 8.09
C THR A 166 -5.02 -1.85 9.26
N ILE A 167 -5.69 -2.98 9.05
CA ILE A 167 -6.39 -3.74 10.09
C ILE A 167 -5.38 -4.57 10.88
N PRO A 168 -5.39 -4.57 12.23
CA PRO A 168 -4.44 -5.32 13.03
C PRO A 168 -4.54 -6.84 12.84
N GLY A 169 -3.44 -7.47 12.53
CA GLY A 169 -3.14 -8.90 12.61
C GLY A 169 -4.33 -9.84 12.35
N LEU A 170 -4.72 -10.56 13.38
CA LEU A 170 -5.72 -11.63 13.31
C LEU A 170 -7.17 -11.14 13.16
N GLU A 171 -7.44 -9.85 13.20
CA GLU A 171 -8.77 -9.33 12.86
C GLU A 171 -9.11 -9.53 11.37
N LYS A 172 -8.10 -9.59 10.49
CA LYS A 172 -8.30 -9.83 9.05
C LYS A 172 -8.98 -11.17 8.74
N PRO A 173 -8.52 -12.32 9.28
CA PRO A 173 -9.26 -13.58 9.13
C PRO A 173 -10.68 -13.53 9.67
N GLN A 174 -10.92 -12.80 10.79
CA GLN A 174 -12.27 -12.63 11.33
C GLN A 174 -13.19 -11.86 10.37
N MET A 175 -12.64 -10.85 9.67
CA MET A 175 -13.38 -10.12 8.64
C MET A 175 -13.72 -10.99 7.42
N HIS A 176 -12.80 -11.83 6.98
CA HIS A 176 -13.09 -12.83 5.92
C HIS A 176 -14.22 -13.79 6.33
N TYR A 177 -14.24 -14.21 7.58
CA TYR A 177 -15.30 -15.05 8.11
C TYR A 177 -16.63 -14.32 8.24
N ARG A 178 -16.61 -13.05 8.67
CA ARG A 178 -17.81 -12.21 8.84
C ARG A 178 -18.48 -11.86 7.52
N TRP A 179 -17.70 -11.62 6.46
CA TRP A 179 -18.18 -11.30 5.12
C TRP A 179 -17.70 -12.34 4.09
N PRO A 180 -18.29 -13.55 4.07
CA PRO A 180 -17.85 -14.62 3.18
C PRO A 180 -18.27 -14.39 1.72
N LYS A 181 -19.28 -13.56 1.47
CA LYS A 181 -19.71 -13.20 0.12
C LYS A 181 -18.79 -12.12 -0.44
N ILE A 182 -18.39 -12.30 -1.70
CA ILE A 182 -17.46 -11.39 -2.36
C ILE A 182 -18.01 -9.94 -2.42
N GLU A 183 -19.31 -9.77 -2.62
CA GLU A 183 -19.95 -8.44 -2.67
C GLU A 183 -19.84 -7.72 -1.33
N ASP A 184 -20.22 -8.38 -0.23
CA ASP A 184 -20.15 -7.80 1.11
C ASP A 184 -18.71 -7.49 1.52
N PHE A 185 -17.77 -8.39 1.19
CA PHE A 185 -16.35 -8.21 1.44
C PHE A 185 -15.78 -7.06 0.62
N SER A 186 -16.18 -6.91 -0.64
CA SER A 186 -15.75 -5.81 -1.50
C SER A 186 -16.31 -4.47 -1.01
N ASN A 187 -17.57 -4.42 -0.59
CA ASN A 187 -18.16 -3.23 0.01
C ASN A 187 -17.43 -2.84 1.30
N MET A 188 -17.13 -3.80 2.16
CA MET A 188 -16.31 -3.56 3.37
C MET A 188 -14.92 -2.99 3.02
N LEU A 189 -14.27 -3.47 1.95
CA LEU A 189 -12.98 -2.93 1.51
C LEU A 189 -13.10 -1.49 0.97
N LEU A 190 -14.19 -1.16 0.28
CA LEU A 190 -14.47 0.20 -0.18
C LEU A 190 -14.68 1.16 1.01
N GLU A 191 -15.46 0.74 2.01
CA GLU A 191 -15.68 1.51 3.24
C GLU A 191 -14.37 1.71 4.02
N LEU A 192 -13.52 0.68 4.09
CA LEU A 192 -12.19 0.80 4.67
C LEU A 192 -11.33 1.81 3.93
N ALA A 193 -11.34 1.76 2.58
CA ALA A 193 -10.57 2.69 1.77
C ALA A 193 -11.04 4.15 1.96
N GLN A 194 -12.35 4.37 2.05
CA GLN A 194 -12.92 5.68 2.37
C GLN A 194 -12.55 6.16 3.79
N THR A 195 -12.49 5.22 4.74
CA THR A 195 -12.14 5.53 6.15
C THR A 195 -10.67 5.89 6.30
N VAL A 196 -9.76 5.15 5.65
CA VAL A 196 -8.32 5.44 5.65
C VAL A 196 -8.01 6.66 4.79
N ASN A 197 -8.71 6.82 3.66
CA ASN A 197 -8.61 7.93 2.71
C ASN A 197 -7.16 8.31 2.37
N PRO A 198 -6.37 7.43 1.74
CA PRO A 198 -5.00 7.73 1.41
C PRO A 198 -4.91 8.94 0.47
N ALA A 199 -3.96 9.83 0.73
CA ALA A 199 -3.77 11.07 -0.04
C ALA A 199 -3.28 10.79 -1.47
N VAL A 200 -2.53 9.71 -1.64
CA VAL A 200 -2.05 9.21 -2.93
C VAL A 200 -1.85 7.70 -2.85
N THR A 201 -2.16 7.03 -3.95
CA THR A 201 -1.86 5.61 -4.13
C THR A 201 -0.83 5.45 -5.26
N ILE A 202 0.24 4.70 -4.98
CA ILE A 202 1.24 4.26 -5.95
C ILE A 202 1.06 2.76 -6.16
N ILE A 203 1.02 2.32 -7.42
CA ILE A 203 1.01 0.89 -7.78
C ILE A 203 2.37 0.51 -8.35
N ASP A 204 3.07 -0.37 -7.65
CA ASP A 204 4.22 -1.09 -8.15
C ASP A 204 3.74 -2.21 -9.10
N ALA A 205 3.79 -1.93 -10.39
CA ALA A 205 3.52 -2.84 -11.49
C ALA A 205 4.78 -3.05 -12.36
N ILE A 206 5.97 -2.81 -11.82
CA ILE A 206 7.22 -3.10 -12.52
C ILE A 206 7.29 -4.60 -12.78
N ASP A 207 7.20 -5.38 -11.71
CA ASP A 207 7.06 -6.85 -11.78
C ASP A 207 5.74 -7.22 -11.09
N ALA A 208 4.66 -7.28 -11.85
CA ALA A 208 3.34 -7.66 -11.36
C ALA A 208 3.23 -9.18 -11.18
N MET A 209 2.15 -9.64 -10.54
CA MET A 209 1.89 -11.07 -10.36
C MET A 209 0.66 -11.49 -11.16
N GLU A 210 0.78 -12.60 -11.86
CA GLU A 210 -0.34 -13.30 -12.48
C GLU A 210 -0.53 -14.71 -11.89
N GLY A 211 -1.63 -15.37 -12.23
CA GLY A 211 -1.92 -16.77 -11.82
C GLY A 211 -2.43 -16.86 -10.38
N ASN A 212 -1.86 -17.76 -9.58
CA ASN A 212 -2.37 -18.16 -8.27
C ASN A 212 -1.99 -17.16 -7.16
N GLY A 213 -2.44 -15.88 -7.30
CA GLY A 213 -2.23 -14.85 -6.27
C GLY A 213 -3.11 -15.04 -5.02
N PRO A 214 -2.81 -14.34 -3.92
CA PRO A 214 -1.89 -13.19 -3.82
C PRO A 214 -0.43 -13.52 -3.48
N THR A 215 -0.06 -14.80 -3.32
CA THR A 215 1.28 -15.20 -2.82
C THR A 215 1.94 -16.33 -3.59
N GLY A 216 1.20 -17.07 -4.39
CA GLY A 216 1.66 -18.25 -5.14
C GLY A 216 1.67 -18.07 -6.66
N GLY A 217 1.45 -16.85 -7.16
CA GLY A 217 1.51 -16.57 -8.60
C GLY A 217 2.93 -16.40 -9.11
N THR A 218 3.03 -16.13 -10.41
CA THR A 218 4.28 -15.96 -11.16
C THR A 218 4.50 -14.50 -11.53
N SER A 219 5.74 -14.16 -11.83
CA SER A 219 6.16 -12.83 -12.31
C SER A 219 5.53 -12.54 -13.67
N HIS A 220 5.02 -11.32 -13.81
CA HIS A 220 4.50 -10.76 -15.06
C HIS A 220 4.97 -9.29 -15.19
N PRO A 221 6.17 -9.05 -15.74
CA PRO A 221 6.72 -7.71 -15.84
C PRO A 221 5.85 -6.83 -16.75
N LEU A 222 5.32 -5.76 -16.19
CA LEU A 222 4.63 -4.69 -16.91
C LEU A 222 5.52 -3.47 -17.09
N ASN A 223 6.60 -3.36 -16.29
CA ASN A 223 7.51 -2.23 -16.28
C ASN A 223 6.81 -0.88 -16.05
N LEU A 224 5.81 -0.85 -15.17
CA LEU A 224 4.99 0.32 -14.92
C LEU A 224 5.03 0.75 -13.45
N ILE A 225 5.11 2.06 -13.24
CA ILE A 225 4.73 2.75 -12.00
C ILE A 225 3.50 3.57 -12.31
N MET A 226 2.46 3.42 -11.51
CA MET A 226 1.22 4.19 -11.63
C MET A 226 0.98 4.95 -10.34
N ALA A 227 0.40 6.16 -10.43
CA ALA A 227 -0.02 6.92 -9.25
C ALA A 227 -1.30 7.70 -9.52
N ALA A 228 -2.16 7.80 -8.50
CA ALA A 228 -3.36 8.63 -8.52
C ALA A 228 -3.75 9.06 -7.11
N ARG A 229 -4.49 10.16 -6.99
CA ARG A 229 -5.15 10.58 -5.75
C ARG A 229 -6.42 9.78 -5.51
N ASP A 230 -7.18 9.53 -6.58
CA ASP A 230 -8.41 8.75 -6.52
C ASP A 230 -8.14 7.26 -6.70
N PHE A 231 -8.23 6.53 -5.60
CA PHE A 231 -7.98 5.09 -5.56
C PHE A 231 -9.04 4.28 -6.34
N TYR A 232 -10.25 4.78 -6.52
CA TYR A 232 -11.28 4.10 -7.34
C TYR A 232 -10.89 4.08 -8.81
N THR A 233 -10.57 5.25 -9.36
CA THR A 233 -10.12 5.37 -10.76
C THR A 233 -8.87 4.54 -10.99
N GLN A 234 -7.93 4.57 -10.04
CA GLN A 234 -6.69 3.82 -10.16
C GLN A 234 -6.92 2.31 -10.19
N ASP A 235 -7.74 1.80 -9.26
CA ASP A 235 -8.02 0.37 -9.19
C ASP A 235 -8.88 -0.11 -10.36
N TYR A 236 -9.83 0.71 -10.84
CA TYR A 236 -10.59 0.41 -12.06
C TYR A 236 -9.67 0.24 -13.28
N PHE A 237 -8.72 1.16 -13.46
CA PHE A 237 -7.75 1.08 -14.56
C PHE A 237 -6.80 -0.13 -14.40
N ALA A 238 -6.33 -0.37 -13.18
CA ALA A 238 -5.47 -1.52 -12.89
C ALA A 238 -6.18 -2.86 -13.17
N ALA A 239 -7.47 -2.97 -12.82
CA ALA A 239 -8.28 -4.14 -13.14
C ALA A 239 -8.38 -4.38 -14.65
N GLN A 240 -8.59 -3.31 -15.43
CA GLN A 240 -8.61 -3.42 -16.90
C GLN A 240 -7.27 -3.86 -17.48
N LEU A 241 -6.13 -3.37 -16.94
CA LEU A 241 -4.80 -3.86 -17.35
C LEU A 241 -4.65 -5.37 -17.10
N MET A 242 -5.28 -5.88 -16.05
CA MET A 242 -5.30 -7.30 -15.71
C MET A 242 -6.39 -8.09 -16.47
N LYS A 243 -7.15 -7.45 -17.37
CA LYS A 243 -8.26 -8.03 -18.14
C LYS A 243 -9.39 -8.59 -17.27
N LEU A 244 -9.71 -7.86 -16.19
CA LEU A 244 -10.82 -8.14 -15.27
C LEU A 244 -11.99 -7.19 -15.52
#